data_d8ad1646c437f9f3e08c5c6255acc339
#
_entry.id   d8ad1646c437f9f3e08c5c6255acc339
#
_cell.length_a   1.000
_cell.length_b   1.000
_cell.length_c   1.000
_cell.angle_alpha   90.00
_cell.angle_beta   90.00
_cell.angle_gamma   90.00
#
_symmetry.space_group_name_H-M   'P 1'
#
loop_
_entity.id
_entity.type
_entity.pdbx_description
1 polymer ?
#
loop_
_entity_poly.entity_id
_entity_poly.type
_entity_poly.pdbx_seq_one_letter_code
_entity_poly.pdbx_strand_id
1 'polypeptide(L)'
;ELKKEAQDYLDGKDMQADAQILPTKGDKKHYPLAFNLLPQIDVLEDSGYSHEEWKMIHETKKIMLNDMNAKDIKVTATCVRVPVPIAHGESVYFTVEDESATTQDIMDAVANFPGVVLEDDIKHQIYPQPINAAGKRETFVGRIRPDYENPGAFNMWIVADNLLKGAAWNTVENAEYLVKMNLI
;
A
#
# COMPACT_ATOMS: atom_id res chain seq x y z
N GLU A 1 16.63 -13.42 -1.42
CA GLU A 1 16.37 -13.84 -2.80
C GLU A 1 16.59 -12.70 -3.79
N LEU A 2 15.83 -11.59 -3.78
CA LEU A 2 15.82 -10.54 -4.81
C LEU A 2 17.21 -10.11 -5.32
N LYS A 3 18.17 -9.84 -4.42
CA LYS A 3 19.52 -9.41 -4.84
C LYS A 3 20.30 -10.51 -5.56
N LYS A 4 20.14 -11.76 -5.12
CA LYS A 4 20.81 -12.91 -5.73
C LYS A 4 20.20 -13.21 -7.10
N GLU A 5 18.89 -13.24 -7.19
CA GLU A 5 18.17 -13.43 -8.45
C GLU A 5 18.54 -12.36 -9.48
N ALA A 6 18.62 -11.08 -9.05
CA ALA A 6 19.04 -9.99 -9.93
C ALA A 6 20.47 -10.16 -10.43
N GLN A 7 21.40 -10.61 -9.56
CA GLN A 7 22.79 -10.88 -9.98
C GLN A 7 22.86 -12.06 -10.96
N ASP A 8 22.12 -13.14 -10.69
CA ASP A 8 22.11 -14.32 -11.56
C ASP A 8 21.52 -14.00 -12.92
N TYR A 9 20.47 -13.15 -13.00
CA TYR A 9 19.96 -12.64 -14.27
C TYR A 9 21.04 -11.87 -15.06
N LEU A 10 21.77 -10.98 -14.40
CA LEU A 10 22.84 -10.19 -15.03
C LEU A 10 24.00 -11.08 -15.50
N ASP A 11 24.25 -12.17 -14.80
CA ASP A 11 25.27 -13.18 -15.16
C ASP A 11 24.78 -14.17 -16.24
N GLY A 12 23.55 -14.05 -16.71
CA GLY A 12 22.96 -14.96 -17.71
C GLY A 12 22.57 -16.32 -17.15
N LYS A 13 22.39 -16.45 -15.83
CA LYS A 13 21.95 -17.67 -15.14
C LYS A 13 20.43 -17.73 -15.00
N ASP A 14 19.93 -18.90 -14.67
CA ASP A 14 18.51 -19.12 -14.42
C ASP A 14 18.15 -18.67 -12.99
N MET A 15 17.34 -17.62 -12.89
CA MET A 15 16.82 -17.11 -11.60
C MET A 15 15.87 -18.09 -10.90
N GLN A 16 15.20 -18.96 -11.64
CA GLN A 16 14.22 -19.90 -11.08
C GLN A 16 14.86 -20.85 -10.05
N ALA A 17 16.15 -21.17 -10.24
CA ALA A 17 16.90 -22.05 -9.32
C ALA A 17 17.01 -21.45 -7.90
N ASP A 18 16.92 -20.13 -7.76
CA ASP A 18 17.03 -19.41 -6.49
C ASP A 18 15.68 -19.07 -5.85
N ALA A 19 14.59 -19.28 -6.55
CA ALA A 19 13.24 -19.04 -6.04
C ALA A 19 12.85 -20.13 -5.03
N GLN A 20 12.98 -19.83 -3.74
CA GLN A 20 12.80 -20.80 -2.64
C GLN A 20 11.75 -20.36 -1.60
N ILE A 21 11.32 -19.10 -1.63
CA ILE A 21 10.50 -18.51 -0.57
C ILE A 21 9.20 -17.92 -1.11
N LEU A 22 9.22 -17.28 -2.27
CA LEU A 22 8.07 -16.52 -2.77
C LEU A 22 7.19 -17.32 -3.75
N PRO A 23 5.87 -17.12 -3.72
CA PRO A 23 5.09 -16.14 -2.94
C PRO A 23 5.07 -16.39 -1.45
N THR A 24 4.93 -17.65 -0.98
CA THR A 24 5.08 -18.03 0.43
C THR A 24 5.99 -19.23 0.57
N LYS A 25 6.71 -19.34 1.69
CA LYS A 25 7.65 -20.45 1.95
C LYS A 25 6.97 -21.82 1.97
N GLY A 26 5.67 -21.88 2.26
CA GLY A 26 4.89 -23.11 2.32
C GLY A 26 4.34 -23.58 0.98
N ASP A 27 4.45 -22.77 -0.06
CA ASP A 27 3.94 -23.12 -1.39
C ASP A 27 4.76 -24.24 -2.05
N LYS A 28 4.10 -25.02 -2.91
CA LYS A 28 4.76 -26.06 -3.71
C LYS A 28 5.54 -25.49 -4.89
N LYS A 29 5.20 -24.28 -5.31
CA LYS A 29 5.85 -23.56 -6.39
C LYS A 29 6.36 -22.22 -5.89
N HIS A 30 7.58 -21.90 -6.25
CA HIS A 30 8.19 -20.61 -5.98
C HIS A 30 8.56 -19.95 -7.30
N TYR A 31 8.58 -18.63 -7.29
CA TYR A 31 8.84 -17.83 -8.48
C TYR A 31 9.85 -16.73 -8.13
N PRO A 32 10.77 -16.41 -9.05
CA PRO A 32 11.71 -15.30 -8.84
C PRO A 32 10.97 -13.98 -8.79
N LEU A 33 11.47 -13.07 -7.95
CA LEU A 33 10.93 -11.73 -7.83
C LEU A 33 11.71 -10.70 -8.66
N ALA A 34 13.01 -10.90 -8.86
CA ALA A 34 13.82 -9.99 -9.66
C ALA A 34 13.25 -9.86 -11.08
N PHE A 35 12.99 -8.61 -11.51
CA PHE A 35 12.41 -8.29 -12.82
C PHE A 35 11.04 -8.94 -13.09
N ASN A 36 10.31 -9.30 -12.03
CA ASN A 36 9.02 -9.99 -12.10
C ASN A 36 8.00 -9.35 -11.14
N LEU A 37 6.73 -9.69 -11.31
CA LEU A 37 5.62 -9.33 -10.42
C LEU A 37 4.90 -10.61 -10.00
N LEU A 38 4.62 -10.75 -8.70
CA LEU A 38 3.88 -11.90 -8.21
C LEU A 38 2.54 -11.42 -7.64
N PRO A 39 1.40 -11.67 -8.32
CA PRO A 39 0.07 -11.24 -7.87
C PRO A 39 -0.47 -12.20 -6.79
N GLN A 40 0.34 -12.40 -5.76
CA GLN A 40 0.02 -13.19 -4.58
C GLN A 40 0.84 -12.69 -3.41
N ILE A 41 0.16 -12.32 -2.33
CA ILE A 41 0.77 -12.08 -1.03
C ILE A 41 0.01 -12.92 -0.02
N ASP A 42 0.77 -13.78 0.70
CA ASP A 42 0.23 -14.79 1.60
C ASP A 42 -0.54 -15.92 0.85
N VAL A 43 -1.27 -16.74 1.57
CA VAL A 43 -1.95 -17.94 1.05
C VAL A 43 -3.15 -17.55 0.21
N LEU A 44 -3.32 -18.25 -0.92
CA LEU A 44 -4.53 -18.15 -1.74
C LEU A 44 -5.63 -19.05 -1.18
N GLU A 45 -6.85 -18.56 -1.18
CA GLU A 45 -8.06 -19.28 -0.78
C GLU A 45 -8.88 -19.73 -1.99
N ASP A 46 -9.82 -20.63 -1.77
CA ASP A 46 -10.75 -21.13 -2.80
C ASP A 46 -11.63 -20.00 -3.39
N SER A 47 -11.77 -18.90 -2.67
CA SER A 47 -12.46 -17.69 -3.13
C SER A 47 -11.73 -16.96 -4.28
N GLY A 48 -10.45 -17.30 -4.53
CA GLY A 48 -9.57 -16.61 -5.44
C GLY A 48 -8.85 -15.42 -4.84
N TYR A 49 -9.16 -15.05 -3.59
CA TYR A 49 -8.47 -14.00 -2.83
C TYR A 49 -7.32 -14.59 -2.03
N SER A 50 -6.27 -13.79 -1.82
CA SER A 50 -5.23 -14.09 -0.84
C SER A 50 -5.64 -13.61 0.57
N HIS A 51 -5.02 -14.16 1.60
CA HIS A 51 -5.23 -13.67 2.98
C HIS A 51 -4.93 -12.18 3.10
N GLU A 52 -3.92 -11.66 2.42
CA GLU A 52 -3.60 -10.22 2.46
C GLU A 52 -4.72 -9.37 1.85
N GLU A 53 -5.33 -9.81 0.76
CA GLU A 53 -6.48 -9.12 0.15
C GLU A 53 -7.70 -9.12 1.08
N TRP A 54 -7.97 -10.22 1.77
CA TRP A 54 -9.00 -10.27 2.80
C TRP A 54 -8.70 -9.33 3.99
N LYS A 55 -7.44 -9.24 4.39
CA LYS A 55 -7.02 -8.26 5.41
C LYS A 55 -7.34 -6.84 4.96
N MET A 56 -6.97 -6.46 3.73
CA MET A 56 -7.29 -5.14 3.18
C MET A 56 -8.80 -4.86 3.25
N ILE A 57 -9.63 -5.82 2.89
CA ILE A 57 -11.09 -5.66 2.92
C ILE A 57 -11.62 -5.51 4.35
N HIS A 58 -11.23 -6.39 5.26
CA HIS A 58 -11.77 -6.45 6.60
C HIS A 58 -11.19 -5.36 7.52
N GLU A 59 -9.88 -5.13 7.45
CA GLU A 59 -9.22 -4.17 8.32
C GLU A 59 -9.59 -2.73 7.94
N THR A 60 -9.75 -2.40 6.67
CA THR A 60 -10.26 -1.10 6.24
C THR A 60 -11.62 -0.81 6.88
N LYS A 61 -12.55 -1.76 6.79
CA LYS A 61 -13.88 -1.63 7.40
C LYS A 61 -13.81 -1.53 8.92
N LYS A 62 -13.00 -2.37 9.54
CA LYS A 62 -12.79 -2.36 10.99
C LYS A 62 -12.23 -1.01 11.48
N ILE A 63 -11.22 -0.47 10.79
CA ILE A 63 -10.57 0.78 11.19
C ILE A 63 -11.49 1.97 10.95
N MET A 64 -12.15 2.04 9.82
CA MET A 64 -12.97 3.20 9.45
C MET A 64 -14.37 3.17 10.07
N LEU A 65 -14.97 2.00 10.28
CA LEU A 65 -16.36 1.85 10.70
C LEU A 65 -16.52 1.05 12.02
N ASN A 66 -15.42 0.59 12.60
CA ASN A 66 -15.41 -0.29 13.77
C ASN A 66 -16.23 -1.60 13.58
N ASP A 67 -16.42 -2.03 12.33
CA ASP A 67 -17.15 -3.25 11.96
C ASP A 67 -16.54 -3.87 10.70
N MET A 68 -15.93 -5.05 10.83
CA MET A 68 -15.32 -5.78 9.71
C MET A 68 -16.33 -6.22 8.64
N ASN A 69 -17.60 -6.31 9.00
CA ASN A 69 -18.66 -6.76 8.11
C ASN A 69 -19.49 -5.59 7.55
N ALA A 70 -19.13 -4.34 7.87
CA ALA A 70 -19.83 -3.16 7.39
C ALA A 70 -19.99 -3.18 5.86
N LYS A 71 -21.14 -2.72 5.39
CA LYS A 71 -21.49 -2.67 3.96
C LYS A 71 -21.42 -1.27 3.37
N ASP A 72 -21.28 -0.26 4.21
CA ASP A 72 -21.28 1.16 3.81
C ASP A 72 -20.01 1.52 3.04
N ILE A 73 -18.88 0.87 3.33
CA ILE A 73 -17.67 0.96 2.51
C ILE A 73 -17.47 -0.33 1.73
N LYS A 74 -17.36 -0.20 0.42
CA LYS A 74 -17.00 -1.30 -0.49
C LYS A 74 -15.49 -1.25 -0.73
N VAL A 75 -14.82 -2.37 -0.49
CA VAL A 75 -13.37 -2.50 -0.65
C VAL A 75 -13.07 -3.70 -1.53
N THR A 76 -12.15 -3.53 -2.45
CA THR A 76 -11.54 -4.61 -3.21
C THR A 76 -10.06 -4.32 -3.35
N ALA A 77 -9.24 -5.33 -3.42
CA ALA A 77 -7.80 -5.20 -3.55
C ALA A 77 -7.23 -6.32 -4.40
N THR A 78 -6.12 -6.03 -5.07
CA THR A 78 -5.22 -7.03 -5.65
C THR A 78 -3.84 -6.74 -5.09
N CYS A 79 -3.31 -7.67 -4.30
CA CYS A 79 -2.02 -7.52 -3.67
C CYS A 79 -0.92 -8.16 -4.51
N VAL A 80 0.07 -7.35 -4.88
CA VAL A 80 1.15 -7.76 -5.78
C VAL A 80 2.50 -7.53 -5.12
N ARG A 81 3.33 -8.57 -5.08
CA ARG A 81 4.72 -8.44 -4.67
C ARG A 81 5.56 -7.90 -5.83
N VAL A 82 6.26 -6.83 -5.54
CA VAL A 82 7.09 -6.11 -6.52
C VAL A 82 8.56 -6.12 -6.08
N PRO A 83 9.54 -5.97 -7.00
CA PRO A 83 10.97 -5.99 -6.67
C PRO A 83 11.43 -4.68 -6.00
N VAL A 84 10.74 -4.27 -4.94
CA VAL A 84 11.05 -3.10 -4.13
C VAL A 84 11.54 -3.58 -2.75
N PRO A 85 12.75 -3.21 -2.32
CA PRO A 85 13.32 -3.71 -1.07
C PRO A 85 12.59 -3.26 0.20
N ILE A 86 12.13 -2.01 0.25
CA ILE A 86 11.47 -1.39 1.41
C ILE A 86 10.39 -0.45 0.91
N ALA A 87 9.34 -0.29 1.67
CA ALA A 87 8.12 0.48 1.46
C ALA A 87 7.06 -0.24 0.60
N HIS A 88 5.80 0.07 0.92
CA HIS A 88 4.66 -0.26 0.09
C HIS A 88 4.29 0.91 -0.81
N GLY A 89 3.75 0.59 -1.97
CA GLY A 89 3.13 1.56 -2.87
C GLY A 89 1.73 1.09 -3.23
N GLU A 90 0.75 1.99 -3.13
CA GLU A 90 -0.65 1.67 -3.31
C GLU A 90 -1.27 2.61 -4.34
N SER A 91 -1.85 2.03 -5.39
CA SER A 91 -2.70 2.76 -6.32
C SER A 91 -4.15 2.66 -5.84
N VAL A 92 -4.68 3.75 -5.33
CA VAL A 92 -6.00 3.79 -4.71
C VAL A 92 -6.98 4.53 -5.60
N TYR A 93 -8.11 3.89 -5.88
CA TYR A 93 -9.30 4.50 -6.44
C TYR A 93 -10.37 4.55 -5.35
N PHE A 94 -10.99 5.71 -5.16
CA PHE A 94 -12.00 5.90 -4.13
C PHE A 94 -13.07 6.89 -4.56
N THR A 95 -14.23 6.80 -3.93
CA THR A 95 -15.34 7.75 -4.12
C THR A 95 -15.64 8.45 -2.80
N VAL A 96 -16.06 9.70 -2.90
CA VAL A 96 -16.57 10.50 -1.78
C VAL A 96 -18.06 10.76 -1.96
N GLU A 97 -18.77 11.02 -0.87
CA GLU A 97 -20.22 11.27 -0.91
C GLU A 97 -20.56 12.60 -1.60
N ASP A 98 -19.70 13.59 -1.45
CA ASP A 98 -19.86 14.88 -2.11
C ASP A 98 -19.32 14.82 -3.54
N GLU A 99 -20.21 14.61 -4.49
CA GLU A 99 -19.86 14.57 -5.92
C GLU A 99 -19.32 15.91 -6.46
N SER A 100 -19.47 17.01 -5.72
CA SER A 100 -18.93 18.32 -6.08
C SER A 100 -17.50 18.56 -5.59
N ALA A 101 -16.94 17.62 -4.81
CA ALA A 101 -15.58 17.70 -4.30
C ALA A 101 -14.56 17.86 -5.43
N THR A 102 -13.61 18.75 -5.25
CA THR A 102 -12.55 19.02 -6.21
C THR A 102 -11.25 18.30 -5.84
N THR A 103 -10.35 18.20 -6.80
CA THR A 103 -8.99 17.70 -6.51
C THR A 103 -8.30 18.50 -5.42
N GLN A 104 -8.54 19.83 -5.37
CA GLN A 104 -7.94 20.68 -4.34
C GLN A 104 -8.48 20.36 -2.95
N ASP A 105 -9.78 20.07 -2.81
CA ASP A 105 -10.36 19.67 -1.52
C ASP A 105 -9.72 18.39 -0.99
N ILE A 106 -9.46 17.41 -1.88
CA ILE A 106 -8.76 16.16 -1.50
C ILE A 106 -7.31 16.46 -1.13
N MET A 107 -6.60 17.29 -1.91
CA MET A 107 -5.22 17.68 -1.59
C MET A 107 -5.14 18.42 -0.25
N ASP A 108 -6.06 19.31 0.04
CA ASP A 108 -6.10 20.05 1.30
C ASP A 108 -6.39 19.12 2.48
N ALA A 109 -7.29 18.17 2.31
CA ALA A 109 -7.58 17.16 3.33
C ALA A 109 -6.34 16.30 3.63
N VAL A 110 -5.62 15.85 2.60
CA VAL A 110 -4.37 15.09 2.72
C VAL A 110 -3.28 15.91 3.40
N ALA A 111 -3.05 17.15 2.94
CA ALA A 111 -1.99 18.03 3.45
C ALA A 111 -2.18 18.41 4.92
N ASN A 112 -3.43 18.48 5.38
CA ASN A 112 -3.77 18.82 6.76
C ASN A 112 -3.84 17.61 7.70
N PHE A 113 -3.68 16.37 7.18
CA PHE A 113 -3.77 15.18 8.02
C PHE A 113 -2.43 14.89 8.73
N PRO A 114 -2.42 14.71 10.06
CA PRO A 114 -1.19 14.45 10.81
C PRO A 114 -0.47 13.17 10.35
N GLY A 115 0.85 13.26 10.16
CA GLY A 115 1.67 12.13 9.73
C GLY A 115 1.59 11.80 8.24
N VAL A 116 0.90 12.64 7.46
CA VAL A 116 0.84 12.55 6.00
C VAL A 116 1.58 13.71 5.36
N VAL A 117 2.29 13.44 4.28
CA VAL A 117 3.00 14.43 3.47
C VAL A 117 2.43 14.39 2.06
N LEU A 118 1.93 15.53 1.59
CA LEU A 118 1.52 15.69 0.20
C LEU A 118 2.76 15.93 -0.68
N GLU A 119 3.03 15.00 -1.59
CA GLU A 119 4.06 15.11 -2.63
C GLU A 119 3.37 15.04 -4.01
N ASP A 120 2.82 16.14 -4.47
CA ASP A 120 2.04 16.18 -5.72
C ASP A 120 2.29 17.46 -6.52
N ASP A 121 3.43 17.51 -7.23
CA ASP A 121 3.72 18.55 -8.21
C ASP A 121 3.99 17.93 -9.57
N ILE A 122 2.94 17.82 -10.37
CA ILE A 122 2.99 17.19 -11.70
C ILE A 122 3.93 17.94 -12.65
N LYS A 123 4.02 19.26 -12.53
CA LYS A 123 4.86 20.10 -13.41
C LYS A 123 6.34 19.82 -13.23
N HIS A 124 6.74 19.52 -12.00
CA HIS A 124 8.12 19.20 -11.66
C HIS A 124 8.35 17.70 -11.45
N GLN A 125 7.37 16.85 -11.77
CA GLN A 125 7.44 15.39 -11.63
C GLN A 125 7.74 14.95 -10.18
N ILE A 126 7.19 15.67 -9.21
CA ILE A 126 7.30 15.32 -7.80
C ILE A 126 6.08 14.46 -7.42
N TYR A 127 6.34 13.26 -6.95
CA TYR A 127 5.36 12.29 -6.50
C TYR A 127 6.02 11.26 -5.57
N PRO A 128 5.27 10.58 -4.70
CA PRO A 128 5.82 9.62 -3.77
C PRO A 128 6.51 8.44 -4.44
N GLN A 129 7.68 8.07 -3.92
CA GLN A 129 8.45 6.93 -4.40
C GLN A 129 8.92 6.06 -3.22
N PRO A 130 8.88 4.71 -3.33
CA PRO A 130 9.36 3.81 -2.28
C PRO A 130 10.78 4.11 -1.80
N ILE A 131 11.68 4.42 -2.71
CA ILE A 131 13.08 4.72 -2.39
C ILE A 131 13.23 5.98 -1.52
N ASN A 132 12.32 6.94 -1.65
CA ASN A 132 12.33 8.19 -0.89
C ASN A 132 11.57 8.08 0.44
N ALA A 133 10.61 7.17 0.54
CA ALA A 133 9.84 6.91 1.75
C ALA A 133 10.55 5.96 2.72
N ALA A 134 11.45 5.12 2.22
CA ALA A 134 12.21 4.18 3.06
C ALA A 134 12.97 4.90 4.18
N GLY A 135 12.80 4.43 5.42
CA GLY A 135 13.38 5.01 6.63
C GLY A 135 12.63 6.22 7.19
N LYS A 136 11.53 6.65 6.58
CA LYS A 136 10.69 7.76 7.06
C LYS A 136 9.45 7.24 7.79
N ARG A 137 8.92 8.09 8.67
CA ARG A 137 7.78 7.75 9.55
C ARG A 137 6.44 8.16 8.97
N GLU A 138 6.47 9.07 8.01
CA GLU A 138 5.30 9.64 7.37
C GLU A 138 4.76 8.72 6.27
N THR A 139 3.48 8.92 5.95
CA THR A 139 2.85 8.41 4.73
C THR A 139 2.90 9.50 3.68
N PHE A 140 3.36 9.19 2.50
CA PHE A 140 3.47 10.11 1.37
C PHE A 140 2.32 9.87 0.41
N VAL A 141 1.61 10.92 0.01
CA VAL A 141 0.46 10.86 -0.90
C VAL A 141 0.66 11.83 -2.05
N GLY A 142 0.34 11.40 -3.25
CA GLY A 142 0.38 12.25 -4.43
C GLY A 142 -0.33 11.61 -5.61
N ARG A 143 -0.17 12.20 -6.80
CA ARG A 143 -0.87 11.79 -8.00
C ARG A 143 -2.39 11.82 -7.83
N ILE A 144 -2.88 12.76 -7.02
CA ILE A 144 -4.30 12.97 -6.78
C ILE A 144 -4.92 13.56 -8.05
N ARG A 145 -5.94 12.89 -8.56
CA ARG A 145 -6.62 13.30 -9.79
C ARG A 145 -8.05 12.77 -9.83
N PRO A 146 -8.97 13.52 -10.42
CA PRO A 146 -10.35 13.08 -10.54
C PRO A 146 -10.47 11.94 -11.57
N ASP A 147 -11.51 11.16 -11.43
CA ASP A 147 -12.03 10.34 -12.51
C ASP A 147 -13.01 11.20 -13.32
N TYR A 148 -12.70 11.46 -14.58
CA TYR A 148 -13.54 12.30 -15.43
C TYR A 148 -14.86 11.65 -15.86
N GLU A 149 -15.00 10.34 -15.68
CA GLU A 149 -16.22 9.60 -16.05
C GLU A 149 -17.16 9.41 -14.84
N ASN A 150 -16.60 9.51 -13.60
CA ASN A 150 -17.37 9.28 -12.37
C ASN A 150 -17.20 10.48 -11.41
N PRO A 151 -18.17 11.42 -11.35
CA PRO A 151 -18.15 12.51 -10.40
C PRO A 151 -17.99 12.03 -8.94
N GLY A 152 -17.21 12.74 -8.14
CA GLY A 152 -16.90 12.33 -6.77
C GLY A 152 -15.90 11.18 -6.65
N ALA A 153 -15.37 10.68 -7.75
CA ALA A 153 -14.34 9.63 -7.74
C ALA A 153 -12.95 10.17 -8.04
N PHE A 154 -11.94 9.63 -7.34
CA PHE A 154 -10.56 10.06 -7.43
C PHE A 154 -9.59 8.87 -7.44
N ASN A 155 -8.43 9.13 -7.99
CA ASN A 155 -7.25 8.27 -7.87
C ASN A 155 -6.18 8.99 -7.06
N MET A 156 -5.41 8.23 -6.26
CA MET A 156 -4.20 8.70 -5.61
C MET A 156 -3.14 7.60 -5.57
N TRP A 157 -1.91 8.01 -5.34
CA TRP A 157 -0.78 7.12 -5.10
C TRP A 157 -0.24 7.36 -3.71
N ILE A 158 -0.14 6.29 -2.92
CA ILE A 158 0.29 6.32 -1.53
C ILE A 158 1.56 5.49 -1.39
N VAL A 159 2.52 5.99 -0.63
CA VAL A 159 3.76 5.27 -0.30
C VAL A 159 4.09 5.45 1.18
N ALA A 160 4.43 4.36 1.85
CA ALA A 160 4.89 4.40 3.24
C ALA A 160 5.93 3.31 3.51
N ASP A 161 6.84 3.57 4.44
CA ASP A 161 7.75 2.53 4.95
C ASP A 161 6.94 1.50 5.75
N ASN A 162 6.86 0.28 5.23
CA ASN A 162 6.07 -0.79 5.81
C ASN A 162 6.64 -1.33 7.14
N LEU A 163 7.92 -1.11 7.42
CA LEU A 163 8.56 -1.50 8.68
C LEU A 163 8.36 -0.46 9.78
N LEU A 164 8.20 0.81 9.40
CA LEU A 164 7.95 1.93 10.30
C LEU A 164 6.45 2.23 10.40
N LYS A 165 5.90 2.95 9.43
CA LYS A 165 4.48 3.38 9.46
C LYS A 165 3.52 2.20 9.42
N GLY A 166 3.83 1.17 8.67
CA GLY A 166 3.03 -0.07 8.61
C GLY A 166 3.17 -0.97 9.85
N ALA A 167 4.14 -0.75 10.74
CA ALA A 167 4.42 -1.64 11.87
C ALA A 167 4.92 -0.91 13.12
N ALA A 168 6.24 -0.81 13.30
CA ALA A 168 6.85 -0.39 14.56
C ALA A 168 6.47 1.05 14.97
N TRP A 169 6.52 2.00 14.04
CA TRP A 169 6.22 3.39 14.35
C TRP A 169 4.72 3.61 14.63
N ASN A 170 3.85 2.98 13.86
CA ASN A 170 2.41 3.07 14.09
C ASN A 170 2.01 2.56 15.50
N THR A 171 2.70 1.54 16.01
CA THR A 171 2.49 1.06 17.38
C THR A 171 2.87 2.14 18.40
N VAL A 172 3.95 2.88 18.20
CA VAL A 172 4.35 4.00 19.05
C VAL A 172 3.33 5.14 19.00
N GLU A 173 2.89 5.53 17.80
CA GLU A 173 1.87 6.58 17.62
C GLU A 173 0.54 6.22 18.33
N ASN A 174 0.12 4.95 18.26
CA ASN A 174 -1.06 4.49 18.99
C ASN A 174 -0.87 4.61 20.51
N ALA A 175 0.30 4.25 21.04
CA ALA A 175 0.58 4.40 22.46
C ALA A 175 0.60 5.89 22.90
N GLU A 176 1.25 6.75 22.11
CA GLU A 176 1.25 8.21 22.35
C GLU A 176 -0.17 8.80 22.33
N TYR A 177 -1.00 8.34 21.36
CA TYR A 177 -2.40 8.75 21.30
C TYR A 177 -3.19 8.35 22.54
N LEU A 178 -3.05 7.11 23.01
CA LEU A 178 -3.73 6.63 24.21
C LEU A 178 -3.34 7.43 25.45
N VAL A 179 -2.05 7.73 25.62
CA VAL A 179 -1.55 8.61 26.70
C VAL A 179 -2.14 10.01 26.58
N LYS A 180 -2.10 10.62 25.40
CA LYS A 180 -2.64 11.96 25.16
C LYS A 180 -4.13 12.06 25.47
N MET A 181 -4.87 11.00 25.21
CA MET A 181 -6.32 10.92 25.46
C MET A 181 -6.66 10.49 26.89
N ASN A 182 -5.67 10.27 27.76
CA ASN A 182 -5.83 9.73 29.12
C ASN A 182 -6.60 8.40 29.16
N LEU A 183 -6.33 7.51 28.21
CA LEU A 183 -6.93 6.18 28.15
C LEU A 183 -6.06 5.11 28.81
N ILE A 184 -4.81 5.44 29.07
CA ILE A 184 -3.83 4.64 29.85
C ILE A 184 -2.97 5.59 30.69
#